data_9712b573b7cf2a8eb731b13804f3a9bf
#
_entry.id   9712b573b7cf2a8eb731b13804f3a9bf
#
_cell.length_a   1.000
_cell.length_b   1.000
_cell.length_c   1.000
_cell.angle_alpha   90.00
_cell.angle_beta   90.00
_cell.angle_gamma   90.00
#
_symmetry.space_group_name_H-M   'P 1'
#
loop_
_entity.id
_entity.type
_entity.pdbx_description
1 polymer ?
#
loop_
_entity_poly.entity_id
_entity_poly.type
_entity_poly.pdbx_seq_one_letter_code
_entity_poly.pdbx_strand_id
1 'polypeptide(L)'
;MINTQRFERNLGFLSQEEQERLANSSVAIAGAGGDGGMLAISLARMGIGKIRLADPDPFEIENINRQAACNDQTIGMNKALAVGSVILSINPEIVLTTYDEGINKDNVNEFVQGNDLLIDETEYTKHELAVMLARSARHYAIPNLTAMNLGFGALVTTINPRGRTLEKILGLDENTPIDEIADQDVSLSRWLPRTPLYAYADLKAFLKVSTGEKSVPSISPGVQMAASLATTQSMLNILGKSNHRPAPIYAPKVLVMDGMTNYAKIVKFGRLGHYLSLSRLILRNSLNLNPQSGY
;
A
#
# COMPACT_ATOMS: atom_id res chain seq x y z
N MET A 1 20.17 -23.86 -3.72
CA MET A 1 20.90 -22.78 -4.41
C MET A 1 19.85 -21.95 -5.13
N ILE A 2 19.83 -20.65 -4.92
CA ILE A 2 18.88 -19.72 -5.58
C ILE A 2 19.14 -19.81 -7.08
N ASN A 3 18.07 -19.96 -7.87
CA ASN A 3 18.18 -19.89 -9.32
C ASN A 3 18.53 -18.44 -9.75
N THR A 4 19.82 -18.14 -9.76
CA THR A 4 20.36 -16.80 -10.05
C THR A 4 19.99 -16.31 -11.45
N GLN A 5 19.76 -17.20 -12.42
CA GLN A 5 19.37 -16.82 -13.78
C GLN A 5 18.02 -16.08 -13.81
N ARG A 6 17.07 -16.44 -12.94
CA ARG A 6 15.76 -15.81 -12.85
C ARG A 6 15.84 -14.31 -12.50
N PHE A 7 16.86 -13.92 -11.72
CA PHE A 7 17.06 -12.58 -11.21
C PHE A 7 18.33 -11.88 -11.72
N GLU A 8 18.96 -12.46 -12.75
CA GLU A 8 20.22 -11.94 -13.31
C GLU A 8 20.11 -10.47 -13.73
N ARG A 9 18.95 -10.03 -14.23
CA ARG A 9 18.72 -8.66 -14.67
C ARG A 9 18.58 -7.65 -13.52
N ASN A 10 18.48 -8.12 -12.27
CA ASN A 10 18.53 -7.27 -11.09
C ASN A 10 20.00 -6.89 -10.76
N LEU A 11 20.95 -7.74 -11.14
CA LEU A 11 22.38 -7.51 -10.86
C LEU A 11 22.90 -6.31 -11.63
N GLY A 12 23.68 -5.48 -10.94
CA GLY A 12 24.09 -4.17 -11.42
C GLY A 12 23.37 -3.02 -10.72
N PHE A 13 22.08 -3.21 -10.39
CA PHE A 13 21.36 -2.36 -9.42
C PHE A 13 21.42 -2.94 -8.01
N LEU A 14 21.44 -4.27 -7.90
CA LEU A 14 21.70 -5.02 -6.67
C LEU A 14 23.02 -5.76 -6.78
N SER A 15 23.72 -5.91 -5.65
CA SER A 15 24.82 -6.84 -5.56
C SER A 15 24.32 -8.28 -5.44
N GLN A 16 25.22 -9.26 -5.62
CA GLN A 16 24.92 -10.67 -5.40
C GLN A 16 24.44 -10.92 -3.95
N GLU A 17 25.12 -10.31 -2.98
CA GLU A 17 24.78 -10.44 -1.55
C GLU A 17 23.40 -9.85 -1.24
N GLU A 18 23.06 -8.72 -1.89
CA GLU A 18 21.75 -8.10 -1.75
C GLU A 18 20.63 -8.97 -2.33
N GLN A 19 20.87 -9.59 -3.50
CA GLN A 19 19.93 -10.52 -4.09
C GLN A 19 19.75 -11.78 -3.22
N GLU A 20 20.82 -12.31 -2.64
CA GLU A 20 20.77 -13.42 -1.69
C GLU A 20 20.03 -13.04 -0.40
N ARG A 21 20.21 -11.81 0.09
CA ARG A 21 19.47 -11.30 1.23
C ARG A 21 17.97 -11.23 0.97
N LEU A 22 17.55 -10.77 -0.21
CA LEU A 22 16.14 -10.76 -0.60
C LEU A 22 15.56 -12.18 -0.66
N ALA A 23 16.29 -13.10 -1.24
CA ALA A 23 15.86 -14.49 -1.33
C ALA A 23 15.75 -15.20 0.04
N ASN A 24 16.41 -14.68 1.05
CA ASN A 24 16.27 -15.16 2.43
C ASN A 24 15.24 -14.36 3.25
N SER A 25 14.68 -13.30 2.69
CA SER A 25 13.75 -12.41 3.39
C SER A 25 12.31 -12.89 3.31
N SER A 26 11.53 -12.47 4.29
CA SER A 26 10.12 -12.81 4.46
C SER A 26 9.27 -11.54 4.56
N VAL A 27 8.15 -11.49 3.82
CA VAL A 27 7.22 -10.35 3.80
C VAL A 27 5.80 -10.84 4.04
N ALA A 28 5.07 -10.17 4.94
CA ALA A 28 3.65 -10.35 5.13
C ALA A 28 2.89 -9.21 4.43
N ILE A 29 1.89 -9.53 3.60
CA ILE A 29 1.10 -8.58 2.82
C ILE A 29 -0.36 -8.78 3.14
N ALA A 30 -0.98 -7.83 3.83
CA ALA A 30 -2.40 -7.81 4.12
C ALA A 30 -3.13 -6.98 3.07
N GLY A 31 -3.98 -7.63 2.28
CA GLY A 31 -4.64 -7.10 1.10
C GLY A 31 -3.96 -7.57 -0.20
N ALA A 32 -4.71 -8.28 -1.06
CA ALA A 32 -4.28 -8.78 -2.36
C ALA A 32 -5.06 -8.12 -3.53
N GLY A 33 -5.64 -6.97 -3.28
CA GLY A 33 -6.37 -6.18 -4.26
C GLY A 33 -5.47 -5.50 -5.29
N GLY A 34 -5.76 -4.22 -5.61
CA GLY A 34 -5.00 -3.45 -6.61
C GLY A 34 -3.53 -3.28 -6.22
N ASP A 35 -3.28 -2.49 -5.19
CA ASP A 35 -1.94 -2.11 -4.76
C ASP A 35 -1.18 -3.34 -4.23
N GLY A 36 -1.78 -4.09 -3.28
CA GLY A 36 -1.14 -5.25 -2.64
C GLY A 36 -0.91 -6.42 -3.59
N GLY A 37 -1.86 -6.74 -4.48
CA GLY A 37 -1.69 -7.82 -5.46
C GLY A 37 -0.57 -7.51 -6.47
N MET A 38 -0.54 -6.29 -7.02
CA MET A 38 0.53 -5.85 -7.92
C MET A 38 1.89 -5.80 -7.21
N LEU A 39 1.92 -5.32 -5.97
CA LEU A 39 3.11 -5.30 -5.12
C LEU A 39 3.65 -6.72 -4.86
N ALA A 40 2.79 -7.66 -4.49
CA ALA A 40 3.18 -9.05 -4.23
C ALA A 40 3.82 -9.70 -5.47
N ILE A 41 3.23 -9.48 -6.64
CA ILE A 41 3.78 -9.90 -7.94
C ILE A 41 5.16 -9.24 -8.18
N SER A 42 5.30 -7.96 -7.88
CA SER A 42 6.56 -7.23 -8.07
C SER A 42 7.65 -7.74 -7.12
N LEU A 43 7.33 -8.02 -5.86
CA LEU A 43 8.27 -8.60 -4.89
C LEU A 43 8.72 -10.01 -5.29
N ALA A 44 7.82 -10.83 -5.84
CA ALA A 44 8.19 -12.13 -6.41
C ALA A 44 9.21 -11.98 -7.56
N ARG A 45 9.03 -10.96 -8.42
CA ARG A 45 9.98 -10.63 -9.51
C ARG A 45 11.30 -10.08 -9.01
N MET A 46 11.33 -9.46 -7.82
CA MET A 46 12.55 -9.01 -7.16
C MET A 46 13.28 -10.13 -6.41
N GLY A 47 12.67 -11.31 -6.28
CA GLY A 47 13.28 -12.49 -5.69
C GLY A 47 13.16 -12.57 -4.17
N ILE A 48 12.08 -12.03 -3.59
CA ILE A 48 11.75 -12.28 -2.18
C ILE A 48 11.48 -13.77 -1.98
N GLY A 49 12.08 -14.35 -0.91
CA GLY A 49 12.03 -15.80 -0.70
C GLY A 49 10.77 -16.30 -0.02
N LYS A 50 10.13 -15.49 0.83
CA LYS A 50 8.93 -15.90 1.57
C LYS A 50 7.88 -14.81 1.53
N ILE A 51 6.65 -15.18 1.22
CA ILE A 51 5.49 -14.27 1.19
C ILE A 51 4.35 -14.91 1.97
N ARG A 52 3.80 -14.16 2.93
CA ARG A 52 2.46 -14.41 3.49
C ARG A 52 1.51 -13.42 2.86
N LEU A 53 0.42 -13.89 2.28
CA LEU A 53 -0.54 -13.06 1.55
C LEU A 53 -1.95 -13.30 2.09
N ALA A 54 -2.64 -12.22 2.48
CA ALA A 54 -3.97 -12.31 3.05
C ALA A 54 -4.97 -11.44 2.29
N ASP A 55 -6.13 -11.99 1.94
CA ASP A 55 -7.29 -11.26 1.44
C ASP A 55 -8.53 -12.16 1.52
N PRO A 56 -9.63 -11.74 2.17
CA PRO A 56 -10.84 -12.56 2.28
C PRO A 56 -11.76 -12.47 1.05
N ASP A 57 -11.55 -11.48 0.18
CA ASP A 57 -12.51 -11.18 -0.89
C ASP A 57 -12.28 -12.01 -2.14
N PRO A 58 -13.33 -12.32 -2.90
CA PRO A 58 -13.23 -12.79 -4.27
C PRO A 58 -12.94 -11.63 -5.24
N PHE A 59 -12.43 -11.93 -6.43
CA PHE A 59 -12.39 -10.99 -7.54
C PHE A 59 -13.80 -10.75 -8.12
N GLU A 60 -14.09 -9.47 -8.38
CA GLU A 60 -15.29 -9.00 -9.03
C GLU A 60 -14.98 -8.39 -10.39
N ILE A 61 -15.98 -8.31 -11.29
CA ILE A 61 -15.80 -7.79 -12.65
C ILE A 61 -15.23 -6.36 -12.64
N GLU A 62 -15.61 -5.54 -11.69
CA GLU A 62 -15.12 -4.16 -11.53
C GLU A 62 -13.65 -4.06 -11.09
N ASN A 63 -13.03 -5.16 -10.71
CA ASN A 63 -11.62 -5.20 -10.34
C ASN A 63 -10.69 -5.30 -11.56
N ILE A 64 -11.20 -5.75 -12.72
CA ILE A 64 -10.42 -5.94 -13.96
C ILE A 64 -9.67 -4.69 -14.38
N ASN A 65 -10.23 -3.50 -14.13
CA ASN A 65 -9.61 -2.25 -14.58
C ASN A 65 -8.24 -1.96 -13.94
N ARG A 66 -7.91 -2.64 -12.81
CA ARG A 66 -6.71 -2.26 -12.03
C ARG A 66 -6.03 -3.38 -11.24
N GLN A 67 -6.68 -4.51 -10.97
CA GLN A 67 -6.13 -5.60 -10.16
C GLN A 67 -5.45 -6.64 -11.07
N ALA A 68 -4.11 -6.77 -10.96
CA ALA A 68 -3.28 -7.47 -11.96
C ALA A 68 -3.62 -8.95 -12.18
N ALA A 69 -4.11 -9.64 -11.15
CA ALA A 69 -4.50 -11.04 -11.25
C ALA A 69 -5.99 -11.24 -11.58
N CYS A 70 -6.76 -10.13 -11.71
CA CYS A 70 -8.17 -10.19 -12.06
C CYS A 70 -8.34 -10.21 -13.58
N ASN A 71 -8.99 -11.24 -14.09
CA ASN A 71 -9.37 -11.43 -15.50
C ASN A 71 -10.60 -12.34 -15.57
N ASP A 72 -11.11 -12.59 -16.78
CA ASP A 72 -12.33 -13.41 -16.98
C ASP A 72 -12.22 -14.83 -16.40
N GLN A 73 -11.01 -15.37 -16.25
CA GLN A 73 -10.78 -16.72 -15.70
C GLN A 73 -10.71 -16.72 -14.15
N THR A 74 -10.43 -15.57 -13.54
CA THR A 74 -10.21 -15.45 -12.09
C THR A 74 -11.34 -14.73 -11.36
N ILE A 75 -12.33 -14.17 -12.06
CA ILE A 75 -13.53 -13.63 -11.44
C ILE A 75 -14.19 -14.71 -10.58
N GLY A 76 -14.56 -14.34 -9.33
CA GLY A 76 -15.13 -15.25 -8.34
C GLY A 76 -14.09 -16.04 -7.54
N MET A 77 -12.82 -16.07 -7.96
CA MET A 77 -11.73 -16.68 -7.18
C MET A 77 -11.32 -15.75 -6.03
N ASN A 78 -10.97 -16.32 -4.88
CA ASN A 78 -10.37 -15.55 -3.79
C ASN A 78 -9.09 -14.83 -4.26
N LYS A 79 -8.94 -13.55 -3.90
CA LYS A 79 -7.83 -12.70 -4.36
C LYS A 79 -6.47 -13.22 -3.93
N ALA A 80 -6.32 -13.65 -2.66
CA ALA A 80 -5.04 -14.15 -2.15
C ALA A 80 -4.61 -15.43 -2.90
N LEU A 81 -5.55 -16.34 -3.19
CA LEU A 81 -5.27 -17.57 -3.92
C LEU A 81 -4.90 -17.30 -5.39
N ALA A 82 -5.64 -16.43 -6.06
CA ALA A 82 -5.39 -16.08 -7.46
C ALA A 82 -4.05 -15.36 -7.64
N VAL A 83 -3.75 -14.35 -6.80
CA VAL A 83 -2.44 -13.66 -6.78
C VAL A 83 -1.34 -14.64 -6.42
N GLY A 84 -1.57 -15.54 -5.45
CA GLY A 84 -0.64 -16.60 -5.08
C GLY A 84 -0.25 -17.50 -6.27
N SER A 85 -1.22 -17.86 -7.09
CA SER A 85 -0.96 -18.65 -8.32
C SER A 85 -0.05 -17.90 -9.29
N VAL A 86 -0.24 -16.58 -9.46
CA VAL A 86 0.64 -15.75 -10.29
C VAL A 86 2.05 -15.68 -9.70
N ILE A 87 2.19 -15.49 -8.38
CA ILE A 87 3.48 -15.48 -7.67
C ILE A 87 4.24 -16.78 -7.94
N LEU A 88 3.61 -17.93 -7.75
CA LEU A 88 4.23 -19.23 -7.96
C LEU A 88 4.58 -19.49 -9.43
N SER A 89 3.82 -18.95 -10.38
CA SER A 89 4.15 -19.02 -11.80
C SER A 89 5.41 -18.21 -12.17
N ILE A 90 5.70 -17.14 -11.41
CA ILE A 90 6.89 -16.29 -11.58
C ILE A 90 8.10 -16.94 -10.92
N ASN A 91 7.94 -17.39 -9.68
CA ASN A 91 9.01 -18.02 -8.90
C ASN A 91 8.45 -19.18 -8.07
N PRO A 92 8.54 -20.43 -8.55
CA PRO A 92 8.02 -21.61 -7.84
C PRO A 92 8.82 -21.96 -6.57
N GLU A 93 9.98 -21.32 -6.34
CA GLU A 93 10.80 -21.54 -5.15
C GLU A 93 10.36 -20.66 -3.96
N ILE A 94 9.42 -19.73 -4.17
CA ILE A 94 8.87 -18.90 -3.08
C ILE A 94 8.10 -19.78 -2.08
N VAL A 95 8.43 -19.60 -0.80
CA VAL A 95 7.60 -20.15 0.27
C VAL A 95 6.39 -19.23 0.46
N LEU A 96 5.27 -19.63 -0.11
CA LEU A 96 4.01 -18.88 -0.07
C LEU A 96 3.06 -19.48 0.96
N THR A 97 2.50 -18.62 1.83
CA THR A 97 1.38 -18.95 2.71
C THR A 97 0.24 -17.99 2.43
N THR A 98 -0.95 -18.50 2.15
CA THR A 98 -2.15 -17.69 1.89
C THR A 98 -3.11 -17.76 3.06
N TYR A 99 -3.73 -16.62 3.37
CA TYR A 99 -4.78 -16.45 4.38
C TYR A 99 -6.02 -15.96 3.63
N ASP A 100 -6.76 -16.87 3.05
CA ASP A 100 -7.93 -16.62 2.21
C ASP A 100 -9.18 -16.22 3.00
N GLU A 101 -9.18 -16.42 4.32
CA GLU A 101 -10.18 -15.86 5.24
C GLU A 101 -9.82 -14.45 5.74
N GLY A 102 -8.66 -13.90 5.30
CA GLY A 102 -8.16 -12.60 5.74
C GLY A 102 -7.52 -12.62 7.12
N ILE A 103 -7.28 -11.41 7.65
CA ILE A 103 -6.65 -11.21 8.96
C ILE A 103 -7.70 -10.82 10.00
N ASN A 104 -7.59 -11.44 11.16
CA ASN A 104 -8.44 -11.20 12.33
C ASN A 104 -7.61 -11.26 13.63
N LYS A 105 -8.28 -11.13 14.79
CA LYS A 105 -7.62 -11.11 16.11
C LYS A 105 -6.87 -12.41 16.45
N ASP A 106 -7.35 -13.55 15.93
CA ASP A 106 -6.82 -14.86 16.27
C ASP A 106 -5.53 -15.16 15.47
N ASN A 107 -5.44 -14.68 14.20
CA ASN A 107 -4.34 -15.01 13.30
C ASN A 107 -3.32 -13.89 13.06
N VAL A 108 -3.60 -12.63 13.46
CA VAL A 108 -2.74 -11.47 13.17
C VAL A 108 -1.31 -11.64 13.68
N ASN A 109 -1.12 -12.22 14.86
CA ASN A 109 0.21 -12.39 15.42
C ASN A 109 1.02 -13.46 14.67
N GLU A 110 0.40 -14.57 14.29
CA GLU A 110 1.01 -15.58 13.44
C GLU A 110 1.37 -15.01 12.06
N PHE A 111 0.44 -14.25 11.47
CA PHE A 111 0.65 -13.61 10.18
C PHE A 111 1.84 -12.65 10.17
N VAL A 112 2.04 -11.87 11.24
CA VAL A 112 3.08 -10.83 11.33
C VAL A 112 4.41 -11.39 11.82
N GLN A 113 4.41 -12.26 12.83
CA GLN A 113 5.62 -12.75 13.49
C GLN A 113 6.60 -13.40 12.51
N GLY A 114 7.90 -13.07 12.66
CA GLY A 114 8.99 -13.70 11.91
C GLY A 114 9.17 -13.21 10.48
N ASN A 115 8.47 -12.12 10.08
CA ASN A 115 8.74 -11.45 8.83
C ASN A 115 9.72 -10.29 9.01
N ASP A 116 10.43 -9.92 7.94
CA ASP A 116 11.30 -8.75 7.89
C ASP A 116 10.51 -7.46 7.67
N LEU A 117 9.31 -7.56 7.07
CA LEU A 117 8.45 -6.45 6.73
C LEU A 117 6.98 -6.88 6.74
N LEU A 118 6.13 -6.06 7.35
CA LEU A 118 4.69 -6.07 7.13
C LEU A 118 4.33 -5.01 6.10
N ILE A 119 3.42 -5.34 5.19
CA ILE A 119 2.83 -4.41 4.23
C ILE A 119 1.32 -4.44 4.44
N ASP A 120 0.77 -3.27 4.78
CA ASP A 120 -0.64 -3.07 5.02
C ASP A 120 -1.27 -2.37 3.80
N GLU A 121 -1.96 -3.15 3.00
CA GLU A 121 -2.75 -2.74 1.83
C GLU A 121 -4.24 -3.09 2.05
N THR A 122 -4.66 -3.11 3.31
CA THR A 122 -6.06 -3.30 3.67
C THR A 122 -6.87 -2.06 3.31
N GLU A 123 -8.19 -2.20 3.32
CA GLU A 123 -9.07 -1.10 3.00
C GLU A 123 -8.89 0.05 4.01
N TYR A 124 -8.61 1.26 3.49
CA TYR A 124 -8.30 2.44 4.31
C TYR A 124 -9.44 2.88 5.26
N THR A 125 -10.65 2.38 5.07
CA THR A 125 -11.80 2.61 5.95
C THR A 125 -11.84 1.66 7.15
N LYS A 126 -11.12 0.53 7.10
CA LYS A 126 -11.04 -0.47 8.17
C LYS A 126 -9.89 -0.12 9.14
N HIS A 127 -10.07 0.99 9.87
CA HIS A 127 -9.02 1.49 10.76
C HIS A 127 -8.67 0.51 11.88
N GLU A 128 -9.63 -0.28 12.36
CA GLU A 128 -9.44 -1.31 13.38
C GLU A 128 -8.45 -2.38 12.90
N LEU A 129 -8.56 -2.79 11.63
CA LEU A 129 -7.67 -3.79 11.04
C LEU A 129 -6.25 -3.22 10.86
N ALA A 130 -6.13 -2.00 10.33
CA ALA A 130 -4.83 -1.33 10.16
C ALA A 130 -4.12 -1.13 11.51
N VAL A 131 -4.84 -0.72 12.56
CA VAL A 131 -4.28 -0.56 13.92
C VAL A 131 -3.90 -1.91 14.51
N MET A 132 -4.71 -2.94 14.33
CA MET A 132 -4.41 -4.30 14.79
C MET A 132 -3.11 -4.82 14.17
N LEU A 133 -2.93 -4.68 12.87
CA LEU A 133 -1.71 -5.02 12.14
C LEU A 133 -0.51 -4.19 12.64
N ALA A 134 -0.67 -2.88 12.80
CA ALA A 134 0.38 -1.99 13.27
C ALA A 134 0.82 -2.29 14.71
N ARG A 135 -0.12 -2.65 15.61
CA ARG A 135 0.20 -3.08 16.99
C ARG A 135 0.98 -4.38 17.00
N SER A 136 0.56 -5.37 16.21
CA SER A 136 1.28 -6.63 16.07
C SER A 136 2.69 -6.41 15.50
N ALA A 137 2.83 -5.60 14.45
CA ALA A 137 4.13 -5.26 13.87
C ALA A 137 5.05 -4.57 14.90
N ARG A 138 4.51 -3.64 15.69
CA ARG A 138 5.25 -2.98 16.77
C ARG A 138 5.68 -3.96 17.87
N HIS A 139 4.82 -4.89 18.25
CA HIS A 139 5.12 -5.93 19.25
C HIS A 139 6.32 -6.78 18.83
N TYR A 140 6.38 -7.18 17.55
CA TYR A 140 7.49 -7.97 17.00
C TYR A 140 8.65 -7.13 16.45
N ALA A 141 8.63 -5.80 16.64
CA ALA A 141 9.63 -4.87 16.12
C ALA A 141 9.82 -4.92 14.58
N ILE A 142 8.75 -5.20 13.85
CA ILE A 142 8.72 -5.30 12.39
C ILE A 142 8.24 -3.96 11.81
N PRO A 143 8.95 -3.40 10.79
CA PRO A 143 8.45 -2.23 10.07
C PRO A 143 7.12 -2.53 9.39
N ASN A 144 6.17 -1.56 9.41
CA ASN A 144 4.89 -1.66 8.73
C ASN A 144 4.82 -0.62 7.61
N LEU A 145 4.85 -1.07 6.36
CA LEU A 145 4.76 -0.24 5.18
C LEU A 145 3.30 -0.15 4.72
N THR A 146 2.88 1.02 4.26
CA THR A 146 1.60 1.19 3.56
C THR A 146 1.79 2.09 2.35
N ALA A 147 1.10 1.78 1.28
CA ALA A 147 0.96 2.62 0.10
C ALA A 147 -0.52 2.86 -0.19
N MET A 148 -0.80 3.86 -0.99
CA MET A 148 -2.17 4.15 -1.42
C MET A 148 -2.12 4.75 -2.82
N ASN A 149 -2.86 4.18 -3.74
CA ASN A 149 -3.06 4.80 -5.04
C ASN A 149 -4.02 5.99 -4.91
N LEU A 150 -3.79 7.01 -5.71
CA LEU A 150 -4.55 8.26 -5.67
C LEU A 150 -4.65 8.87 -7.06
N GLY A 151 -5.67 8.47 -7.82
CA GLY A 151 -5.83 8.86 -9.21
C GLY A 151 -4.66 8.37 -10.07
N PHE A 152 -3.92 9.27 -10.72
CA PHE A 152 -2.71 8.96 -11.50
C PHE A 152 -1.43 8.97 -10.65
N GLY A 153 -1.56 8.92 -9.36
CA GLY A 153 -0.47 9.00 -8.41
C GLY A 153 -0.55 7.98 -7.31
N ALA A 154 0.39 8.08 -6.38
CA ALA A 154 0.44 7.26 -5.18
C ALA A 154 1.18 7.97 -4.05
N LEU A 155 0.96 7.47 -2.86
CA LEU A 155 1.76 7.79 -1.69
C LEU A 155 2.29 6.51 -1.04
N VAL A 156 3.43 6.62 -0.35
CA VAL A 156 4.02 5.51 0.40
C VAL A 156 4.76 6.01 1.63
N THR A 157 4.64 5.27 2.71
CA THR A 157 5.40 5.49 3.95
C THR A 157 5.63 4.17 4.68
N THR A 158 6.57 4.16 5.62
CA THR A 158 6.78 3.05 6.54
C THR A 158 6.59 3.55 7.97
N ILE A 159 5.85 2.83 8.78
CA ILE A 159 5.72 3.05 10.20
C ILE A 159 6.86 2.30 10.89
N ASN A 160 7.78 3.06 11.48
CA ASN A 160 8.88 2.48 12.24
C ASN A 160 8.33 1.91 13.56
N PRO A 161 8.58 0.63 13.91
CA PRO A 161 8.07 0.03 15.15
C PRO A 161 8.53 0.75 16.43
N ARG A 162 9.66 1.49 16.37
CA ARG A 162 10.18 2.32 17.47
C ARG A 162 9.87 3.80 17.29
N GLY A 163 9.07 4.16 16.29
CA GLY A 163 8.73 5.53 15.95
C GLY A 163 7.34 5.94 16.45
N ARG A 164 6.77 6.92 15.74
CA ARG A 164 5.41 7.38 15.97
C ARG A 164 4.42 6.27 15.58
N THR A 165 3.47 5.98 16.45
CA THR A 165 2.48 4.93 16.24
C THR A 165 1.44 5.32 15.18
N LEU A 166 0.79 4.34 14.58
CA LEU A 166 -0.28 4.56 13.62
C LEU A 166 -1.44 5.31 14.28
N GLU A 167 -1.80 4.94 15.50
CA GLU A 167 -2.85 5.59 16.28
C GLU A 167 -2.60 7.10 16.42
N LYS A 168 -1.38 7.51 16.77
CA LYS A 168 -1.00 8.94 16.84
C LYS A 168 -1.07 9.64 15.48
N ILE A 169 -0.78 8.95 14.40
CA ILE A 169 -0.93 9.49 13.04
C ILE A 169 -2.42 9.70 12.75
N LEU A 170 -3.26 8.73 13.08
CA LEU A 170 -4.71 8.78 12.91
C LEU A 170 -5.40 9.68 13.93
N GLY A 171 -4.71 10.06 15.03
CA GLY A 171 -5.23 10.85 16.13
C GLY A 171 -6.16 10.06 17.05
N LEU A 172 -5.90 8.78 17.14
CA LEU A 172 -6.51 7.86 18.09
C LEU A 172 -5.68 7.78 19.37
N ASP A 173 -6.31 7.39 20.48
CA ASP A 173 -5.58 7.00 21.69
C ASP A 173 -4.92 5.63 21.49
N GLU A 174 -3.66 5.49 21.89
CA GLU A 174 -2.89 4.24 21.75
C GLU A 174 -3.46 3.08 22.56
N ASN A 175 -4.25 3.39 23.59
CA ASN A 175 -4.86 2.39 24.47
C ASN A 175 -6.30 2.01 24.08
N THR A 176 -6.86 2.66 23.05
CA THR A 176 -8.22 2.33 22.59
C THR A 176 -8.31 0.85 22.20
N PRO A 177 -9.26 0.09 22.76
CA PRO A 177 -9.51 -1.29 22.33
C PRO A 177 -9.81 -1.38 20.82
N ILE A 178 -9.37 -2.45 20.17
CA ILE A 178 -9.55 -2.61 18.71
C ILE A 178 -11.04 -2.53 18.33
N ASP A 179 -11.92 -3.11 19.12
CA ASP A 179 -13.37 -3.11 18.84
C ASP A 179 -13.99 -1.72 18.89
N GLU A 180 -13.42 -0.82 19.70
CA GLU A 180 -13.89 0.56 19.81
C GLU A 180 -13.35 1.46 18.70
N ILE A 181 -12.30 1.04 17.98
CA ILE A 181 -11.71 1.82 16.87
C ILE A 181 -12.65 1.81 15.67
N ALA A 182 -13.36 0.71 15.41
CA ALA A 182 -14.28 0.60 14.29
C ALA A 182 -15.39 1.67 14.31
N ASP A 183 -15.79 2.10 15.51
CA ASP A 183 -16.82 3.12 15.71
C ASP A 183 -16.28 4.57 15.70
N GLN A 184 -14.96 4.75 15.56
CA GLN A 184 -14.35 6.08 15.60
C GLN A 184 -14.30 6.73 14.22
N ASP A 185 -14.72 7.99 14.15
CA ASP A 185 -14.60 8.80 12.94
C ASP A 185 -13.14 9.24 12.75
N VAL A 186 -12.43 8.51 11.89
CA VAL A 186 -11.06 8.86 11.48
C VAL A 186 -11.11 9.61 10.16
N SER A 187 -10.87 10.91 10.23
CA SER A 187 -10.88 11.76 9.04
C SER A 187 -9.84 11.31 8.00
N LEU A 188 -10.29 11.10 6.76
CA LEU A 188 -9.43 10.81 5.60
C LEU A 188 -8.28 11.83 5.43
N SER A 189 -8.46 13.07 5.89
CA SER A 189 -7.43 14.11 5.88
C SER A 189 -6.15 13.76 6.64
N ARG A 190 -6.20 12.77 7.51
CA ARG A 190 -5.02 12.31 8.26
C ARG A 190 -4.11 11.42 7.42
N TRP A 191 -4.70 10.69 6.47
CA TRP A 191 -3.99 9.83 5.53
C TRP A 191 -3.53 10.57 4.28
N LEU A 192 -4.27 11.60 3.85
CA LEU A 192 -4.05 12.29 2.59
C LEU A 192 -3.34 13.63 2.81
N PRO A 193 -2.02 13.71 2.67
CA PRO A 193 -1.30 14.98 2.79
C PRO A 193 -1.62 15.94 1.63
N ARG A 194 -2.17 15.41 0.53
CA ARG A 194 -2.55 16.17 -0.65
C ARG A 194 -3.65 15.45 -1.42
N THR A 195 -4.70 16.17 -1.82
CA THR A 195 -5.71 15.70 -2.78
C THR A 195 -5.36 16.20 -4.18
N PRO A 196 -5.25 15.34 -5.19
CA PRO A 196 -5.03 15.79 -6.57
C PRO A 196 -6.17 16.67 -7.05
N LEU A 197 -5.85 17.80 -7.68
CA LEU A 197 -6.87 18.76 -8.16
C LEU A 197 -7.80 18.20 -9.25
N TYR A 198 -7.39 17.13 -9.93
CA TYR A 198 -8.17 16.43 -10.94
C TYR A 198 -8.95 15.24 -10.37
N ALA A 199 -8.74 14.88 -9.10
CA ALA A 199 -9.26 13.64 -8.52
C ALA A 199 -10.77 13.48 -8.65
N TYR A 200 -11.48 14.63 -8.73
CA TYR A 200 -12.91 14.62 -8.91
C TYR A 200 -13.29 15.74 -9.89
N ALA A 201 -13.63 15.34 -11.10
CA ALA A 201 -14.18 16.26 -12.10
C ALA A 201 -15.54 16.83 -11.65
N ASP A 202 -16.24 16.11 -10.76
CA ASP A 202 -17.53 16.47 -10.21
C ASP A 202 -17.49 16.48 -8.68
N LEU A 203 -17.80 17.63 -8.08
CA LEU A 203 -17.88 17.81 -6.63
C LEU A 203 -18.93 16.89 -5.99
N LYS A 204 -20.04 16.58 -6.69
CA LYS A 204 -21.05 15.65 -6.17
C LYS A 204 -20.50 14.23 -6.06
N ALA A 205 -19.69 13.79 -7.03
CA ALA A 205 -19.00 12.50 -6.96
C ALA A 205 -18.02 12.47 -5.78
N PHE A 206 -17.27 13.55 -5.54
CA PHE A 206 -16.39 13.67 -4.38
C PHE A 206 -17.16 13.57 -3.06
N LEU A 207 -18.28 14.27 -2.92
CA LEU A 207 -19.10 14.22 -1.71
C LEU A 207 -19.61 12.81 -1.44
N LYS A 208 -20.08 12.08 -2.47
CA LYS A 208 -20.53 10.69 -2.33
C LYS A 208 -19.43 9.74 -1.85
N VAL A 209 -18.20 9.95 -2.29
CA VAL A 209 -17.04 9.19 -1.80
C VAL A 209 -16.71 9.58 -0.35
N SER A 210 -16.74 10.87 -0.02
CA SER A 210 -16.44 11.35 1.33
C SER A 210 -17.48 10.95 2.38
N THR A 211 -18.71 10.68 1.95
CA THR A 211 -19.81 10.17 2.81
C THR A 211 -19.90 8.65 2.84
N GLY A 212 -19.03 7.94 2.10
CA GLY A 212 -19.07 6.48 2.01
C GLY A 212 -20.18 5.91 1.11
N GLU A 213 -20.96 6.76 0.42
CA GLU A 213 -22.00 6.33 -0.53
C GLU A 213 -21.43 5.68 -1.80
N LYS A 214 -20.16 5.94 -2.10
CA LYS A 214 -19.44 5.36 -3.24
C LYS A 214 -18.03 4.96 -2.84
N SER A 215 -17.56 3.84 -3.38
CA SER A 215 -16.16 3.44 -3.31
C SER A 215 -15.24 4.50 -3.93
N VAL A 216 -14.04 4.65 -3.39
CA VAL A 216 -13.03 5.56 -3.96
C VAL A 216 -12.66 5.11 -5.36
N PRO A 217 -12.73 5.99 -6.36
CA PRO A 217 -12.25 5.67 -7.70
C PRO A 217 -10.78 5.28 -7.69
N SER A 218 -10.49 4.16 -8.33
CA SER A 218 -9.13 3.63 -8.46
C SER A 218 -8.88 3.19 -9.90
N ILE A 219 -7.71 3.51 -10.42
CA ILE A 219 -7.33 3.27 -11.81
C ILE A 219 -5.95 2.64 -11.91
N SER A 220 -5.73 1.87 -12.98
CA SER A 220 -4.52 1.09 -13.18
C SER A 220 -3.21 1.89 -13.05
N PRO A 221 -3.03 3.09 -13.64
CA PRO A 221 -1.78 3.85 -13.49
C PRO A 221 -1.43 4.19 -12.04
N GLY A 222 -2.44 4.56 -11.23
CA GLY A 222 -2.22 4.85 -9.80
C GLY A 222 -1.81 3.60 -9.02
N VAL A 223 -2.48 2.48 -9.26
CA VAL A 223 -2.16 1.18 -8.66
C VAL A 223 -0.74 0.73 -9.00
N GLN A 224 -0.35 0.82 -10.27
CA GLN A 224 1.01 0.48 -10.70
C GLN A 224 2.06 1.38 -10.04
N MET A 225 1.78 2.68 -9.90
CA MET A 225 2.68 3.61 -9.22
C MET A 225 2.78 3.28 -7.72
N ALA A 226 1.66 3.00 -7.04
CA ALA A 226 1.67 2.60 -5.63
C ALA A 226 2.50 1.33 -5.42
N ALA A 227 2.25 0.30 -6.21
CA ALA A 227 3.00 -0.95 -6.14
C ALA A 227 4.50 -0.77 -6.42
N SER A 228 4.88 0.06 -7.40
CA SER A 228 6.28 0.36 -7.71
C SER A 228 6.98 1.08 -6.55
N LEU A 229 6.33 2.11 -5.98
CA LEU A 229 6.87 2.83 -4.83
C LEU A 229 6.97 1.94 -3.59
N ALA A 230 5.93 1.14 -3.32
CA ALA A 230 5.91 0.20 -2.20
C ALA A 230 6.98 -0.90 -2.37
N THR A 231 7.15 -1.45 -3.57
CA THR A 231 8.24 -2.40 -3.86
C THR A 231 9.61 -1.78 -3.56
N THR A 232 9.84 -0.56 -4.02
CA THR A 232 11.10 0.17 -3.77
C THR A 232 11.32 0.40 -2.27
N GLN A 233 10.30 0.85 -1.54
CA GLN A 233 10.40 1.07 -0.09
C GLN A 233 10.55 -0.26 0.66
N SER A 234 9.96 -1.36 0.20
CA SER A 234 10.17 -2.70 0.74
C SER A 234 11.64 -3.12 0.63
N MET A 235 12.23 -2.93 -0.55
CA MET A 235 13.67 -3.17 -0.77
C MET A 235 14.53 -2.35 0.19
N LEU A 236 14.20 -1.06 0.39
CA LEU A 236 14.94 -0.19 1.32
C LEU A 236 14.80 -0.64 2.78
N ASN A 237 13.61 -1.12 3.19
CA ASN A 237 13.40 -1.65 4.55
C ASN A 237 14.22 -2.93 4.78
N ILE A 238 14.21 -3.85 3.82
CA ILE A 238 14.88 -5.15 3.93
C ILE A 238 16.40 -4.99 3.85
N LEU A 239 16.89 -4.27 2.87
CA LEU A 239 18.34 -4.12 2.62
C LEU A 239 19.02 -3.07 3.52
N GLY A 240 18.23 -2.13 4.07
CA GLY A 240 18.73 -1.07 4.93
C GLY A 240 19.51 0.01 4.19
N LYS A 241 19.94 1.03 4.92
CA LYS A 241 20.75 2.14 4.40
C LYS A 241 22.18 1.68 4.10
N SER A 242 22.75 2.13 2.98
CA SER A 242 24.17 1.98 2.65
C SER A 242 24.72 3.28 2.02
N ASN A 243 26.00 3.29 1.61
CA ASN A 243 26.59 4.44 0.90
C ASN A 243 25.90 4.73 -0.45
N HIS A 244 25.28 3.72 -1.06
CA HIS A 244 24.63 3.80 -2.37
C HIS A 244 23.10 3.75 -2.28
N ARG A 245 22.54 3.61 -1.08
CA ARG A 245 21.11 3.42 -0.87
C ARG A 245 20.61 4.29 0.28
N PRO A 246 19.56 5.11 0.06
CA PRO A 246 18.97 5.92 1.12
C PRO A 246 18.28 5.04 2.17
N ALA A 247 17.96 5.63 3.31
CA ALA A 247 17.07 5.02 4.28
C ALA A 247 15.63 4.98 3.74
N PRO A 248 14.79 4.04 4.22
CA PRO A 248 13.37 4.06 3.95
C PRO A 248 12.72 5.38 4.40
N ILE A 249 11.58 5.69 3.81
CA ILE A 249 10.79 6.86 4.22
C ILE A 249 9.90 6.47 5.38
N TYR A 250 10.21 7.01 6.55
CA TYR A 250 9.45 6.73 7.77
C TYR A 250 8.46 7.85 8.10
N ALA A 251 7.26 7.44 8.53
CA ALA A 251 6.27 8.35 9.08
C ALA A 251 6.86 9.23 10.21
N PRO A 252 6.51 10.50 10.32
CA PRO A 252 5.43 11.18 9.61
C PRO A 252 5.75 11.68 8.18
N LYS A 253 6.92 11.36 7.62
CA LYS A 253 7.24 11.66 6.22
C LYS A 253 6.54 10.66 5.31
N VAL A 254 6.07 11.14 4.16
CA VAL A 254 5.43 10.33 3.12
C VAL A 254 5.92 10.81 1.76
N LEU A 255 6.28 9.86 0.90
CA LEU A 255 6.55 10.16 -0.51
C LEU A 255 5.22 10.22 -1.25
N VAL A 256 5.00 11.30 -1.97
CA VAL A 256 3.85 11.48 -2.84
C VAL A 256 4.35 11.69 -4.26
N MET A 257 3.85 10.88 -5.19
CA MET A 257 4.10 11.04 -6.62
C MET A 257 2.78 11.09 -7.39
N ASP A 258 2.77 11.85 -8.48
CA ASP A 258 1.60 12.01 -9.33
C ASP A 258 2.06 12.25 -10.77
N GLY A 259 1.77 11.27 -11.64
CA GLY A 259 2.20 11.30 -13.04
C GLY A 259 1.43 12.31 -13.89
N MET A 260 0.16 12.61 -13.55
CA MET A 260 -0.65 13.58 -14.30
C MET A 260 -0.12 15.01 -14.12
N THR A 261 0.39 15.32 -12.95
CA THR A 261 0.86 16.68 -12.60
C THR A 261 2.38 16.78 -12.51
N ASN A 262 3.12 15.71 -12.86
CA ASN A 262 4.59 15.65 -12.74
C ASN A 262 5.09 16.01 -11.33
N TYR A 263 4.32 15.61 -10.31
CA TYR A 263 4.64 15.92 -8.92
C TYR A 263 5.38 14.76 -8.25
N ALA A 264 6.50 15.04 -7.59
CA ALA A 264 7.23 14.09 -6.77
C ALA A 264 7.85 14.81 -5.56
N LYS A 265 7.36 14.56 -4.36
CA LYS A 265 7.89 15.18 -3.12
C LYS A 265 7.74 14.29 -1.91
N ILE A 266 8.68 14.41 -0.97
CA ILE A 266 8.52 13.93 0.39
C ILE A 266 7.88 15.05 1.19
N VAL A 267 6.70 14.78 1.75
CA VAL A 267 5.94 15.70 2.60
C VAL A 267 5.72 15.07 3.98
N LYS A 268 5.12 15.78 4.90
CA LYS A 268 4.71 15.23 6.20
C LYS A 268 3.19 15.05 6.23
N PHE A 269 2.72 14.01 6.89
CA PHE A 269 1.32 13.91 7.26
C PHE A 269 0.89 15.15 8.03
N GLY A 270 -0.25 15.72 7.68
CA GLY A 270 -0.78 16.90 8.33
C GLY A 270 -2.03 17.43 7.63
N ARG A 271 -2.95 17.97 8.44
CA ARG A 271 -4.24 18.46 7.96
C ARG A 271 -4.13 19.68 7.03
N LEU A 272 -3.12 20.52 7.22
CA LEU A 272 -3.02 21.80 6.49
C LEU A 272 -2.88 21.61 4.98
N GLY A 273 -2.02 20.69 4.54
CA GLY A 273 -1.83 20.41 3.10
C GLY A 273 -3.10 19.87 2.43
N HIS A 274 -3.80 18.98 3.12
CA HIS A 274 -5.07 18.45 2.67
C HIS A 274 -6.15 19.55 2.55
N TYR A 275 -6.35 20.37 3.58
CA TYR A 275 -7.33 21.46 3.56
C TYR A 275 -7.03 22.50 2.49
N LEU A 276 -5.75 22.84 2.26
CA LEU A 276 -5.36 23.76 1.21
C LEU A 276 -5.63 23.18 -0.20
N SER A 277 -5.42 21.88 -0.41
CA SER A 277 -5.74 21.25 -1.70
C SER A 277 -7.23 21.09 -1.90
N LEU A 278 -7.98 20.76 -0.85
CA LEU A 278 -9.44 20.67 -0.90
C LEU A 278 -10.10 22.04 -1.17
N SER A 279 -9.66 23.10 -0.48
CA SER A 279 -10.17 24.45 -0.72
C SER A 279 -9.92 24.93 -2.16
N ARG A 280 -8.77 24.60 -2.76
CA ARG A 280 -8.48 24.89 -4.18
C ARG A 280 -9.40 24.10 -5.11
N LEU A 281 -9.69 22.83 -4.81
CA LEU A 281 -10.62 22.01 -5.58
C LEU A 281 -12.04 22.62 -5.57
N ILE A 282 -12.52 23.02 -4.38
CA ILE A 282 -13.83 23.65 -4.21
C ILE A 282 -13.89 25.00 -4.95
N LEU A 283 -12.88 25.86 -4.80
CA LEU A 283 -12.80 27.14 -5.51
C LEU A 283 -12.82 26.95 -7.03
N ARG A 284 -12.06 25.99 -7.57
CA ARG A 284 -12.05 25.68 -9.00
C ARG A 284 -13.42 25.27 -9.53
N ASN A 285 -14.13 24.42 -8.80
CA ASN A 285 -15.47 23.96 -9.17
C ASN A 285 -16.51 25.08 -9.04
N SER A 286 -16.41 25.95 -8.00
CA SER A 286 -17.34 27.07 -7.81
C SER A 286 -17.18 28.20 -8.84
N LEU A 287 -15.97 28.38 -9.38
CA LEU A 287 -15.66 29.42 -10.35
C LEU A 287 -15.85 28.98 -11.82
N ASN A 288 -16.33 27.73 -12.07
CA ASN A 288 -16.47 27.16 -13.43
C ASN A 288 -15.20 27.31 -14.29
N LEU A 289 -14.03 27.35 -13.69
CA LEU A 289 -12.77 27.48 -14.40
C LEU A 289 -12.48 26.21 -15.18
N ASN A 290 -12.82 26.24 -16.46
CA ASN A 290 -12.62 25.16 -17.41
C ASN A 290 -11.12 24.82 -17.51
N PRO A 291 -10.70 23.54 -17.47
CA PRO A 291 -9.29 23.16 -17.55
C PRO A 291 -8.60 23.48 -18.88
N GLN A 292 -9.32 24.00 -19.86
CA GLN A 292 -8.79 24.24 -21.22
C GLN A 292 -8.08 25.59 -21.42
N SER A 293 -7.94 26.45 -20.40
CA SER A 293 -7.25 27.73 -20.54
C SER A 293 -5.96 27.77 -19.70
N GLY A 294 -4.97 27.01 -20.10
CA GLY A 294 -3.66 27.10 -19.42
C GLY A 294 -2.72 25.98 -19.84
N TYR A 295 -2.27 26.03 -21.08
CA TYR A 295 -0.99 25.45 -21.50
C TYR A 295 0.06 26.57 -21.52
#